data_10e2b995768e3ef92244bb7a3c76e058
#
_entry.id   10e2b995768e3ef92244bb7a3c76e058
#
_cell.length_a   1.000
_cell.length_b   1.000
_cell.length_c   1.000
_cell.angle_alpha   90.00
_cell.angle_beta   90.00
_cell.angle_gamma   90.00
#
_symmetry.space_group_name_H-M   'P 1'
#
loop_
_entity.id
_entity.type
_entity.pdbx_description
1 polymer ?
#
loop_
_entity_poly.entity_id
_entity_poly.type
_entity_poly.pdbx_seq_one_letter_code
_entity_poly.pdbx_strand_id
1 'polypeptide(L)'
;MVAPRQTHSTNLKQVFLMKDGGTNMLKQTDDLYEVDATYTKDKDLFLLSFHADCTPILVYCKDQKIVCAIHSGWLGTVRQIVDHTIRYLIEKENCNPKEMYCLIGPCLSKKHLEVQDDVINQVKKMNFDTSPFYQKTDETHYLLDNKGLNKQQLLNLGVLEENIQ
;
A
#
# COMPACT_ATOMS: atom_id res chain seq x y z
N MET A 1 5.70 -18.55 4.84
CA MET A 1 5.08 -17.54 3.95
C MET A 1 3.66 -17.31 4.41
N VAL A 2 3.15 -16.08 4.25
CA VAL A 2 1.77 -15.69 4.55
C VAL A 2 1.22 -14.90 3.36
N ALA A 3 0.02 -15.26 2.91
CA ALA A 3 -0.68 -14.58 1.82
C ALA A 3 -2.06 -14.10 2.30
N PRO A 4 -2.35 -12.79 2.35
CA PRO A 4 -3.68 -12.28 2.63
C PRO A 4 -4.64 -12.51 1.45
N ARG A 5 -5.95 -12.50 1.72
CA ARG A 5 -7.00 -12.45 0.68
C ARG A 5 -7.38 -10.99 0.45
N GLN A 6 -6.71 -10.39 -0.51
CA GLN A 6 -6.83 -8.99 -0.87
C GLN A 6 -8.17 -8.70 -1.55
N THR A 7 -8.85 -7.63 -1.13
CA THR A 7 -10.17 -7.22 -1.65
C THR A 7 -10.26 -5.72 -1.93
N HIS A 8 -9.10 -5.04 -2.04
CA HIS A 8 -8.99 -3.58 -2.15
C HIS A 8 -9.53 -2.85 -0.91
N SER A 9 -9.37 -3.48 0.26
CA SER A 9 -9.67 -2.90 1.57
C SER A 9 -8.58 -1.92 2.02
N THR A 10 -8.72 -1.38 3.23
CA THR A 10 -7.66 -0.63 3.92
C THR A 10 -7.19 -1.33 5.19
N ASN A 11 -7.53 -2.61 5.33
CA ASN A 11 -7.22 -3.36 6.53
C ASN A 11 -5.75 -3.77 6.56
N LEU A 12 -5.10 -3.43 7.68
CA LEU A 12 -3.75 -3.85 8.06
C LEU A 12 -3.82 -4.93 9.12
N LYS A 13 -2.98 -5.96 9.01
CA LYS A 13 -2.87 -7.01 10.02
C LYS A 13 -1.42 -7.35 10.36
N GLN A 14 -1.11 -7.43 11.66
CA GLN A 14 0.10 -8.06 12.13
C GLN A 14 0.00 -9.57 11.96
N VAL A 15 1.06 -10.19 11.44
CA VAL A 15 1.14 -11.64 11.25
C VAL A 15 2.36 -12.21 11.96
N PHE A 16 2.23 -13.45 12.44
CA PHE A 16 3.22 -14.14 13.25
C PHE A 16 3.59 -15.49 12.65
N LEU A 17 4.87 -15.86 12.70
CA LEU A 17 5.38 -17.10 12.11
C LEU A 17 4.64 -18.33 12.65
N MET A 18 4.50 -18.43 13.95
CA MET A 18 3.88 -19.61 14.59
C MET A 18 2.39 -19.71 14.38
N LYS A 19 1.67 -18.59 14.33
CA LYS A 19 0.22 -18.54 14.14
C LYS A 19 -0.16 -18.59 12.66
N ASP A 20 0.44 -17.71 11.86
CA ASP A 20 -0.02 -17.38 10.51
C ASP A 20 0.84 -18.01 9.41
N GLY A 21 1.95 -18.64 9.76
CA GLY A 21 2.83 -19.31 8.79
C GLY A 21 2.08 -20.35 7.95
N GLY A 22 2.16 -20.24 6.62
CA GLY A 22 1.45 -21.11 5.67
C GLY A 22 0.04 -20.67 5.32
N THR A 23 -0.48 -19.58 5.89
CA THR A 23 -1.84 -19.07 5.62
C THR A 23 -2.04 -18.77 4.13
N ASN A 24 -3.16 -19.28 3.59
CA ASN A 24 -3.58 -19.22 2.19
C ASN A 24 -2.56 -19.80 1.18
N MET A 25 -1.52 -20.49 1.69
CA MET A 25 -0.55 -21.26 0.88
C MET A 25 -0.69 -22.75 1.15
N LEU A 26 -0.66 -23.16 2.42
CA LEU A 26 -0.78 -24.55 2.88
C LEU A 26 -2.07 -24.81 3.64
N LYS A 27 -2.65 -23.77 4.24
CA LYS A 27 -3.92 -23.81 4.98
C LYS A 27 -4.76 -22.60 4.62
N GLN A 28 -6.07 -22.79 4.48
CA GLN A 28 -7.01 -21.66 4.33
C GLN A 28 -7.51 -21.19 5.69
N THR A 29 -7.73 -19.88 5.81
CA THR A 29 -8.31 -19.26 7.00
C THR A 29 -8.99 -17.95 6.61
N ASP A 30 -10.03 -17.57 7.33
CA ASP A 30 -10.70 -16.29 7.17
C ASP A 30 -10.02 -15.16 7.97
N ASP A 31 -9.01 -15.48 8.80
CA ASP A 31 -8.28 -14.50 9.61
C ASP A 31 -7.59 -13.40 8.79
N LEU A 32 -7.24 -13.70 7.53
CA LEU A 32 -6.63 -12.75 6.59
C LEU A 32 -7.53 -12.44 5.38
N TYR A 33 -8.84 -12.61 5.54
CA TYR A 33 -9.84 -12.15 4.57
C TYR A 33 -9.99 -10.62 4.65
N GLU A 34 -10.19 -9.98 3.50
CA GLU A 34 -10.26 -8.50 3.40
C GLU A 34 -9.04 -7.78 3.99
N VAL A 35 -7.85 -8.37 3.87
CA VAL A 35 -6.60 -7.76 4.32
C VAL A 35 -5.74 -7.42 3.11
N ASP A 36 -5.39 -6.15 2.97
CA ASP A 36 -4.59 -5.64 1.85
C ASP A 36 -3.21 -5.12 2.31
N ALA A 37 -2.96 -5.09 3.62
CA ALA A 37 -1.65 -4.82 4.18
C ALA A 37 -1.32 -5.80 5.31
N THR A 38 -0.09 -6.33 5.31
CA THR A 38 0.40 -7.20 6.39
C THR A 38 1.77 -6.72 6.85
N TYR A 39 2.06 -6.85 8.15
CA TYR A 39 3.40 -6.58 8.68
C TYR A 39 3.80 -7.61 9.73
N THR A 40 5.11 -7.75 9.95
CA THR A 40 5.67 -8.65 10.95
C THR A 40 6.99 -8.14 11.51
N LYS A 41 7.32 -8.57 12.74
CA LYS A 41 8.64 -8.49 13.38
C LYS A 41 9.37 -9.83 13.36
N ASP A 42 8.66 -10.91 12.99
CA ASP A 42 9.19 -12.25 13.02
C ASP A 42 10.19 -12.46 11.90
N LYS A 43 11.35 -13.00 12.25
CA LYS A 43 12.33 -13.50 11.28
C LYS A 43 11.77 -14.74 10.58
N ASP A 44 12.25 -14.98 9.37
CA ASP A 44 11.93 -16.18 8.57
C ASP A 44 10.45 -16.27 8.13
N LEU A 45 9.66 -15.19 8.31
CA LEU A 45 8.30 -15.09 7.79
C LEU A 45 8.26 -14.19 6.56
N PHE A 46 7.97 -14.79 5.40
CA PHE A 46 7.81 -14.07 4.13
C PHE A 46 6.37 -13.59 3.98
N LEU A 47 6.20 -12.29 3.76
CA LEU A 47 4.93 -11.67 3.41
C LEU A 47 4.75 -11.72 1.89
N LEU A 48 3.61 -12.21 1.44
CA LEU A 48 3.24 -12.24 0.02
C LEU A 48 2.13 -11.22 -0.25
N SER A 49 2.24 -10.55 -1.39
CA SER A 49 1.20 -9.69 -1.91
C SER A 49 1.10 -9.93 -3.42
N PHE A 50 -0.12 -10.06 -3.92
CA PHE A 50 -0.38 -10.41 -5.32
C PHE A 50 -0.83 -9.18 -6.07
N HIS A 51 -0.21 -8.95 -7.22
CA HIS A 51 -0.44 -7.77 -8.04
C HIS A 51 -0.46 -8.15 -9.52
N ALA A 52 -1.28 -7.45 -10.29
CA ALA A 52 -1.16 -7.33 -11.74
C ALA A 52 -0.97 -5.84 -12.05
N ASP A 53 -2.05 -5.08 -12.03
CA ASP A 53 -2.06 -3.65 -12.35
C ASP A 53 -1.90 -2.76 -11.10
N CYS A 54 -2.32 -3.27 -9.93
CA CYS A 54 -2.27 -2.56 -8.66
C CYS A 54 -0.84 -2.33 -8.17
N THR A 55 -0.63 -1.28 -7.39
CA THR A 55 0.69 -0.86 -6.90
C THR A 55 1.12 -1.68 -5.68
N PRO A 56 2.21 -2.48 -5.76
CA PRO A 56 2.83 -3.10 -4.60
C PRO A 56 3.71 -2.09 -3.86
N ILE A 57 3.62 -2.07 -2.54
CA ILE A 57 4.49 -1.26 -1.70
C ILE A 57 5.07 -2.14 -0.60
N LEU A 58 6.39 -2.24 -0.58
CA LEU A 58 7.13 -2.93 0.47
C LEU A 58 7.78 -1.88 1.37
N VAL A 59 7.67 -2.08 2.68
CA VAL A 59 8.22 -1.16 3.68
C VAL A 59 9.12 -1.93 4.64
N TYR A 60 10.29 -1.37 4.91
CA TYR A 60 11.18 -1.83 5.97
C TYR A 60 11.41 -0.69 6.97
N CYS A 61 10.94 -0.87 8.21
CA CYS A 61 11.20 0.02 9.32
C CYS A 61 12.46 -0.48 10.05
N LYS A 62 13.58 0.17 9.78
CA LYS A 62 14.91 -0.27 10.23
C LYS A 62 15.06 -0.24 11.75
N ASP A 63 14.53 0.80 12.39
CA ASP A 63 14.59 1.01 13.84
C ASP A 63 13.83 -0.06 14.63
N GLN A 64 12.65 -0.46 14.16
CA GLN A 64 11.79 -1.46 14.80
C GLN A 64 11.95 -2.87 14.21
N LYS A 65 12.75 -3.04 13.14
CA LYS A 65 12.94 -4.30 12.40
C LYS A 65 11.62 -4.90 11.90
N ILE A 66 10.72 -4.04 11.45
CA ILE A 66 9.43 -4.42 10.88
C ILE A 66 9.56 -4.49 9.37
N VAL A 67 8.99 -5.53 8.76
CA VAL A 67 8.70 -5.59 7.32
C VAL A 67 7.20 -5.51 7.12
N CYS A 68 6.78 -4.79 6.06
CA CYS A 68 5.37 -4.65 5.72
C CYS A 68 5.20 -4.78 4.20
N ALA A 69 4.11 -5.41 3.78
CA ALA A 69 3.70 -5.51 2.38
C ALA A 69 2.28 -4.95 2.23
N ILE A 70 2.09 -4.05 1.28
CA ILE A 70 0.82 -3.33 1.03
C ILE A 70 0.40 -3.56 -0.42
N HIS A 71 -0.86 -3.95 -0.62
CA HIS A 71 -1.53 -3.95 -1.91
C HIS A 71 -2.35 -2.68 -2.06
N SER A 72 -2.00 -1.82 -3.01
CA SER A 72 -2.68 -0.55 -3.25
C SER A 72 -3.19 -0.46 -4.69
N GLY A 73 -4.38 -0.99 -4.95
CA GLY A 73 -5.16 -0.65 -6.14
C GLY A 73 -5.69 0.78 -6.05
N TRP A 74 -6.30 1.31 -7.14
CA TRP A 74 -6.83 2.67 -7.13
C TRP A 74 -7.81 2.91 -5.96
N LEU A 75 -8.67 1.93 -5.64
CA LEU A 75 -9.63 2.03 -4.54
C LEU A 75 -8.93 2.11 -3.17
N GLY A 76 -7.91 1.26 -2.94
CA GLY A 76 -7.07 1.34 -1.73
C GLY A 76 -6.32 2.66 -1.64
N THR A 77 -5.82 3.16 -2.78
CA THR A 77 -5.11 4.45 -2.85
C THR A 77 -6.00 5.62 -2.45
N VAL A 78 -7.21 5.74 -3.01
CA VAL A 78 -8.12 6.84 -2.65
C VAL A 78 -8.67 6.72 -1.23
N ARG A 79 -8.77 5.49 -0.70
CA ARG A 79 -9.09 5.21 0.70
C ARG A 79 -7.87 5.32 1.62
N GLN A 80 -6.71 5.68 1.06
CA GLN A 80 -5.49 6.00 1.79
C GLN A 80 -4.91 4.81 2.60
N ILE A 81 -4.89 3.60 2.01
CA ILE A 81 -4.32 2.41 2.67
C ILE A 81 -2.87 2.62 3.09
N VAL A 82 -2.08 3.34 2.29
CA VAL A 82 -0.67 3.64 2.61
C VAL A 82 -0.60 4.57 3.81
N ASP A 83 -1.36 5.68 3.81
CA ASP A 83 -1.42 6.61 4.95
C ASP A 83 -1.83 5.87 6.23
N HIS A 84 -2.91 5.09 6.19
CA HIS A 84 -3.39 4.31 7.35
C HIS A 84 -2.33 3.33 7.86
N THR A 85 -1.68 2.59 6.97
CA THR A 85 -0.67 1.60 7.33
C THR A 85 0.56 2.27 7.95
N ILE A 86 1.12 3.28 7.29
CA ILE A 86 2.33 3.95 7.76
C ILE A 86 2.07 4.71 9.07
N ARG A 87 0.93 5.40 9.18
CA ARG A 87 0.51 6.06 10.42
C ARG A 87 0.39 5.07 11.58
N TYR A 88 -0.21 3.90 11.32
CA TYR A 88 -0.28 2.84 12.34
C TYR A 88 1.11 2.39 12.79
N LEU A 89 2.04 2.16 11.84
CA LEU A 89 3.41 1.77 12.18
C LEU A 89 4.15 2.85 13.00
N ILE A 90 3.91 4.12 12.69
CA ILE A 90 4.46 5.24 13.47
C ILE A 90 3.85 5.29 14.87
N GLU A 91 2.52 5.27 14.99
CA GLU A 91 1.82 5.54 16.25
C GLU A 91 1.75 4.34 17.19
N LYS A 92 1.65 3.12 16.65
CA LYS A 92 1.46 1.89 17.44
C LYS A 92 2.72 1.06 17.58
N GLU A 93 3.58 1.08 16.56
CA GLU A 93 4.81 0.32 16.56
C GLU A 93 6.05 1.19 16.86
N ASN A 94 5.87 2.51 17.05
CA ASN A 94 6.91 3.51 17.32
C ASN A 94 7.98 3.57 16.21
N CYS A 95 7.61 3.31 14.97
CA CYS A 95 8.53 3.43 13.84
C CYS A 95 8.86 4.89 13.54
N ASN A 96 10.13 5.19 13.31
CA ASN A 96 10.55 6.50 12.83
C ASN A 96 10.41 6.57 11.30
N PRO A 97 9.56 7.46 10.74
CA PRO A 97 9.39 7.54 9.29
C PRO A 97 10.69 7.85 8.52
N LYS A 98 11.66 8.52 9.15
CA LYS A 98 12.99 8.79 8.54
C LYS A 98 13.86 7.53 8.43
N GLU A 99 13.55 6.48 9.18
CA GLU A 99 14.22 5.17 9.16
C GLU A 99 13.41 4.12 8.40
N MET A 100 12.36 4.54 7.67
CA MET A 100 11.60 3.68 6.77
C MET A 100 12.19 3.68 5.37
N TYR A 101 12.36 2.51 4.78
CA TYR A 101 12.77 2.28 3.40
C TYR A 101 11.58 1.67 2.66
N CYS A 102 11.17 2.30 1.56
CA CYS A 102 9.98 1.92 0.82
C CYS A 102 10.33 1.58 -0.63
N LEU A 103 9.85 0.45 -1.11
CA LEU A 103 9.92 0.07 -2.52
C LEU A 103 8.50 0.11 -3.11
N ILE A 104 8.27 0.96 -4.10
CA ILE A 104 7.06 0.96 -4.90
C ILE A 104 7.34 0.16 -6.17
N GLY A 105 6.83 -1.06 -6.20
CA GLY A 105 7.14 -2.00 -7.27
C GLY A 105 6.43 -1.73 -8.60
N PRO A 106 6.59 -2.63 -9.58
CA PRO A 106 5.95 -2.51 -10.88
C PRO A 106 4.42 -2.50 -10.77
N CYS A 107 3.77 -1.60 -11.51
CA CYS A 107 2.32 -1.44 -11.59
C CYS A 107 1.96 -0.75 -12.90
N LEU A 108 0.67 -0.56 -13.20
CA LEU A 108 0.26 0.27 -14.33
C LEU A 108 0.82 1.68 -14.19
N SER A 109 1.46 2.14 -15.25
CA SER A 109 1.94 3.52 -15.32
C SER A 109 0.79 4.48 -15.60
N LYS A 110 0.98 5.79 -15.29
CA LYS A 110 0.01 6.84 -15.63
C LYS A 110 -0.51 6.77 -17.07
N LYS A 111 0.34 6.39 -18.02
CA LYS A 111 -0.03 6.32 -19.45
C LYS A 111 -1.03 5.21 -19.78
N HIS A 112 -1.16 4.22 -18.92
CA HIS A 112 -1.96 3.02 -19.15
C HIS A 112 -3.11 2.83 -18.13
N LEU A 113 -3.15 3.63 -17.08
CA LEU A 113 -4.24 3.61 -16.11
C LEU A 113 -5.26 4.70 -16.49
N GLU A 114 -6.20 4.34 -17.34
CA GLU A 114 -7.34 5.17 -17.68
C GLU A 114 -8.49 4.94 -16.70
N VAL A 115 -9.07 6.02 -16.21
CA VAL A 115 -10.19 6.03 -15.25
C VAL A 115 -11.23 7.06 -15.65
N GLN A 116 -12.42 6.98 -15.05
CA GLN A 116 -13.52 7.90 -15.30
C GLN A 116 -13.75 8.89 -14.15
N ASP A 117 -14.73 9.79 -14.32
CA ASP A 117 -15.07 10.84 -13.36
C ASP A 117 -15.37 10.33 -11.96
N ASP A 118 -15.95 9.13 -11.80
CA ASP A 118 -16.27 8.51 -10.52
C ASP A 118 -15.02 8.26 -9.67
N VAL A 119 -13.93 7.79 -10.31
CA VAL A 119 -12.63 7.59 -9.67
C VAL A 119 -11.97 8.93 -9.36
N ILE A 120 -11.93 9.84 -10.34
CA ILE A 120 -11.29 11.16 -10.17
C ILE A 120 -11.97 11.99 -9.08
N ASN A 121 -13.29 11.90 -8.96
CA ASN A 121 -14.02 12.57 -7.89
C ASN A 121 -13.62 12.04 -6.49
N GLN A 122 -13.19 10.79 -6.38
CA GLN A 122 -12.63 10.25 -5.14
C GLN A 122 -11.19 10.72 -4.92
N VAL A 123 -10.36 10.72 -5.99
CA VAL A 123 -8.98 11.25 -5.94
C VAL A 123 -8.97 12.70 -5.45
N LYS A 124 -9.85 13.56 -5.97
CA LYS A 124 -9.96 14.97 -5.57
C LYS A 124 -10.37 15.18 -4.10
N LYS A 125 -10.91 14.17 -3.42
CA LYS A 125 -11.30 14.23 -2.00
C LYS A 125 -10.17 13.83 -1.05
N MET A 126 -9.02 13.37 -1.57
CA MET A 126 -7.87 13.07 -0.74
C MET A 126 -7.39 14.34 -0.02
N ASN A 127 -6.71 14.17 1.12
CA ASN A 127 -6.34 15.25 2.05
C ASN A 127 -5.09 16.05 1.64
N PHE A 128 -4.67 15.98 0.38
CA PHE A 128 -3.57 16.74 -0.21
C PHE A 128 -3.87 17.12 -1.66
N ASP A 129 -3.06 18.00 -2.26
CA ASP A 129 -3.22 18.38 -3.67
C ASP A 129 -2.92 17.19 -4.58
N THR A 130 -3.96 16.71 -5.26
CA THR A 130 -3.90 15.59 -6.18
C THR A 130 -3.79 16.00 -7.64
N SER A 131 -3.84 17.30 -7.94
CA SER A 131 -3.85 17.81 -9.33
C SER A 131 -2.66 17.35 -10.20
N PRO A 132 -1.42 17.11 -9.67
CA PRO A 132 -0.31 16.62 -10.48
C PRO A 132 -0.45 15.15 -10.93
N PHE A 133 -1.31 14.39 -10.26
CA PHE A 133 -1.37 12.92 -10.40
C PHE A 133 -2.43 12.44 -11.40
N TYR A 134 -3.20 13.33 -12.02
CA TYR A 134 -4.11 12.93 -13.08
C TYR A 134 -4.08 13.92 -14.25
N GLN A 135 -4.51 13.46 -15.41
CA GLN A 135 -4.60 14.27 -16.61
C GLN A 135 -5.88 13.91 -17.35
N LYS A 136 -6.70 14.91 -17.65
CA LYS A 136 -7.91 14.73 -18.45
C LYS A 136 -7.54 14.40 -19.89
N THR A 137 -8.17 13.39 -20.50
CA THR A 137 -7.96 12.97 -21.89
C THR A 137 -9.13 13.33 -22.79
N ASP A 138 -10.36 13.23 -22.28
CA ASP A 138 -11.58 13.63 -22.99
C ASP A 138 -12.66 14.13 -22.01
N GLU A 139 -13.94 14.11 -22.39
CA GLU A 139 -15.02 14.62 -21.54
C GLU A 139 -15.15 13.90 -20.21
N THR A 140 -14.92 12.57 -20.19
CA THR A 140 -15.17 11.70 -19.03
C THR A 140 -13.97 10.88 -18.59
N HIS A 141 -12.86 10.85 -19.37
CA HIS A 141 -11.71 10.00 -19.11
C HIS A 141 -10.47 10.78 -18.64
N TYR A 142 -9.67 10.11 -17.84
CA TYR A 142 -8.44 10.64 -17.27
C TYR A 142 -7.36 9.55 -17.18
N LEU A 143 -6.12 9.95 -17.31
CA LEU A 143 -4.95 9.13 -16.96
C LEU A 143 -4.57 9.41 -15.51
N LEU A 144 -4.44 8.36 -14.71
CA LEU A 144 -4.18 8.44 -13.27
C LEU A 144 -2.80 7.90 -12.91
N ASP A 145 -2.03 8.68 -12.16
CA ASP A 145 -0.76 8.25 -11.55
C ASP A 145 -0.98 7.66 -10.15
N ASN A 146 -1.42 6.40 -10.12
CA ASN A 146 -1.64 5.70 -8.85
C ASN A 146 -0.34 5.54 -8.05
N LYS A 147 0.78 5.31 -8.74
CA LYS A 147 2.12 5.22 -8.12
C LYS A 147 2.50 6.54 -7.44
N GLY A 148 2.33 7.66 -8.14
CA GLY A 148 2.62 9.00 -7.62
C GLY A 148 1.76 9.35 -6.40
N LEU A 149 0.47 9.02 -6.42
CA LEU A 149 -0.42 9.21 -5.26
C LEU A 149 0.05 8.44 -4.03
N ASN A 150 0.47 7.18 -4.19
CA ASN A 150 0.99 6.38 -3.10
C ASN A 150 2.34 6.92 -2.59
N LYS A 151 3.23 7.36 -3.49
CA LYS A 151 4.49 8.04 -3.10
C LYS A 151 4.21 9.28 -2.27
N GLN A 152 3.22 10.09 -2.68
CA GLN A 152 2.86 11.31 -1.96
C GLN A 152 2.34 11.02 -0.55
N GLN A 153 1.57 9.95 -0.34
CA GLN A 153 1.14 9.52 1.00
C GLN A 153 2.34 9.22 1.91
N LEU A 154 3.37 8.52 1.39
CA LEU A 154 4.61 8.25 2.13
C LEU A 154 5.33 9.55 2.53
N LEU A 155 5.50 10.47 1.57
CA LEU A 155 6.17 11.75 1.80
C LEU A 155 5.44 12.61 2.83
N ASN A 156 4.11 12.66 2.78
CA ASN A 156 3.28 13.43 3.71
C ASN A 156 3.41 12.94 5.16
N LEU A 157 3.81 11.69 5.37
CA LEU A 157 4.05 11.09 6.68
C LEU A 157 5.52 11.19 7.14
N GLY A 158 6.37 11.85 6.35
CA GLY A 158 7.77 12.12 6.72
C GLY A 158 8.76 11.03 6.35
N VAL A 159 8.35 10.08 5.49
CA VAL A 159 9.32 9.16 4.86
C VAL A 159 10.22 9.99 3.93
N LEU A 160 11.53 9.81 4.04
CA LEU A 160 12.49 10.56 3.24
C LEU A 160 12.43 10.13 1.78
N GLU A 161 12.51 11.10 0.86
CA GLU A 161 12.40 10.80 -0.58
C GLU A 161 13.53 9.87 -1.07
N GLU A 162 14.76 10.04 -0.57
CA GLU A 162 15.89 9.18 -0.87
C GLU A 162 15.69 7.72 -0.42
N ASN A 163 14.78 7.45 0.49
CA ASN A 163 14.43 6.11 0.97
C ASN A 163 13.26 5.48 0.18
N ILE A 164 12.72 6.15 -0.83
CA ILE A 164 11.61 5.65 -1.67
C ILE A 164 12.15 5.33 -3.07
N GLN A 165 12.07 4.05 -3.45
CA GLN A 165 12.48 3.52 -4.75
C GLN A 165 11.29 3.07 -5.59
#